data_16f758180ceb13ad3da1561609b2e4b9
#
_entry.id   16f758180ceb13ad3da1561609b2e4b9
#
_cell.length_a   1.000
_cell.length_b   1.000
_cell.length_c   1.000
_cell.angle_alpha   90.00
_cell.angle_beta   90.00
_cell.angle_gamma   90.00
#
_symmetry.space_group_name_H-M   'P 1'
#
loop_
_entity.id
_entity.type
_entity.pdbx_description
1 polymer ?
#
loop_
_entity_poly.entity_id
_entity_poly.type
_entity_poly.pdbx_seq_one_letter_code
_entity_poly.pdbx_strand_id
1 'polypeptide(L)'
;MKKLLLISNSSQPGKAFLEHVRSDILDFLGSTKKVLFIPYAIHDYDAYEEKVVSGYGNFGVNVTSIHREKDPVQAVMNAEALFIGGGNTFRLLNSLYKHNLLDTIRERVGDGMPYIGSSAGSVVACPTIKTTNDMPIVFPPSFDALHLIPFQINAHYIDKKPGDTHMGESREERLLQFHEENDTPVIGLSEGGWLRVADDTMQLGGVETAFMKYFIPGKEAQEYKPPTDTSFALHK
;
A
#
# COMPACT_ATOMS: atom_id res chain seq x y z
N MET A 1 7.29 -16.24 -7.94
CA MET A 1 8.16 -15.23 -7.28
C MET A 1 7.33 -14.00 -6.97
N LYS A 2 7.00 -13.78 -5.69
CA LYS A 2 6.17 -12.65 -5.24
C LYS A 2 6.94 -11.33 -5.36
N LYS A 3 6.33 -10.31 -5.96
CA LYS A 3 6.93 -8.97 -6.13
C LYS A 3 5.96 -7.89 -5.71
N LEU A 4 6.28 -7.15 -4.65
CA LEU A 4 5.45 -6.05 -4.15
C LEU A 4 6.29 -4.77 -3.99
N LEU A 5 5.68 -3.62 -4.32
CA LEU A 5 6.17 -2.30 -3.95
C LEU A 5 5.05 -1.56 -3.20
N LEU A 6 5.21 -1.40 -1.89
CA LEU A 6 4.20 -0.85 -1.00
C LEU A 6 4.63 0.54 -0.54
N ILE A 7 3.96 1.57 -1.04
CA ILE A 7 4.32 2.98 -0.90
C ILE A 7 3.40 3.62 0.14
N SER A 8 3.95 4.38 1.08
CA SER A 8 3.15 5.06 2.11
C SER A 8 2.20 6.09 1.52
N ASN A 9 2.66 6.91 0.59
CA ASN A 9 1.88 7.99 -0.02
C ASN A 9 2.27 8.23 -1.48
N SER A 10 1.34 8.77 -2.27
CA SER A 10 1.56 9.06 -3.69
C SER A 10 1.98 10.49 -4.00
N SER A 11 1.97 11.38 -3.01
CA SER A 11 2.25 12.81 -3.21
C SER A 11 3.17 13.32 -2.12
N GLN A 12 4.16 14.13 -2.51
CA GLN A 12 5.07 14.83 -1.59
C GLN A 12 5.00 16.34 -1.87
N PRO A 13 5.20 17.19 -0.86
CA PRO A 13 5.22 18.64 -1.07
C PRO A 13 6.19 19.04 -2.18
N GLY A 14 5.70 19.83 -3.14
CA GLY A 14 6.52 20.35 -4.25
C GLY A 14 6.86 19.32 -5.33
N LYS A 15 6.29 18.10 -5.30
CA LYS A 15 6.52 17.07 -6.30
C LYS A 15 5.22 16.65 -6.99
N ALA A 16 5.34 16.21 -8.24
CA ALA A 16 4.23 15.62 -8.97
C ALA A 16 3.83 14.25 -8.40
N PHE A 17 2.68 13.74 -8.83
CA PHE A 17 2.16 12.44 -8.42
C PHE A 17 3.19 11.32 -8.68
N LEU A 18 3.55 10.56 -7.63
CA LEU A 18 4.54 9.47 -7.62
C LEU A 18 5.97 9.88 -8.05
N GLU A 19 6.26 11.16 -8.22
CA GLU A 19 7.58 11.63 -8.67
C GLU A 19 8.71 11.21 -7.69
N HIS A 20 8.43 11.22 -6.39
CA HIS A 20 9.41 10.87 -5.36
C HIS A 20 9.84 9.40 -5.35
N VAL A 21 9.05 8.51 -5.96
CA VAL A 21 9.33 7.07 -6.08
C VAL A 21 9.44 6.61 -7.54
N ARG A 22 9.62 7.56 -8.47
CA ARG A 22 9.66 7.26 -9.91
C ARG A 22 10.74 6.24 -10.27
N SER A 23 11.96 6.46 -9.80
CA SER A 23 13.10 5.56 -10.07
C SER A 23 12.83 4.15 -9.56
N ASP A 24 12.25 4.06 -8.36
CA ASP A 24 11.96 2.80 -7.70
C ASP A 24 10.85 2.02 -8.41
N ILE A 25 9.80 2.72 -8.90
CA ILE A 25 8.74 2.13 -9.72
C ILE A 25 9.32 1.59 -11.03
N LEU A 26 10.16 2.36 -11.72
CA LEU A 26 10.75 1.94 -12.99
C LEU A 26 11.68 0.73 -12.82
N ASP A 27 12.53 0.75 -11.80
CA ASP A 27 13.40 -0.38 -11.48
C ASP A 27 12.59 -1.62 -11.07
N PHE A 28 11.52 -1.45 -10.27
CA PHE A 28 10.62 -2.51 -9.85
C PHE A 28 9.87 -3.15 -11.03
N LEU A 29 9.36 -2.35 -11.96
CA LEU A 29 8.66 -2.84 -13.16
C LEU A 29 9.61 -3.47 -14.19
N GLY A 30 10.88 -3.05 -14.23
CA GLY A 30 11.87 -3.55 -15.19
C GLY A 30 11.43 -3.34 -16.64
N SER A 31 11.22 -4.43 -17.38
CA SER A 31 10.77 -4.40 -18.78
C SER A 31 9.25 -4.21 -18.93
N THR A 32 8.46 -4.37 -17.86
CA THR A 32 6.99 -4.23 -17.90
C THR A 32 6.60 -2.79 -18.20
N LYS A 33 5.79 -2.60 -19.25
CA LYS A 33 5.34 -1.27 -19.70
C LYS A 33 3.84 -1.06 -19.63
N LYS A 34 3.09 -2.07 -19.21
CA LYS A 34 1.63 -2.00 -19.08
C LYS A 34 1.23 -2.28 -17.63
N VAL A 35 0.46 -1.37 -17.06
CA VAL A 35 -0.03 -1.46 -15.67
C VAL A 35 -1.55 -1.33 -15.68
N LEU A 36 -2.22 -2.29 -15.07
CA LEU A 36 -3.65 -2.19 -14.77
C LEU A 36 -3.82 -1.40 -13.47
N PHE A 37 -4.59 -0.34 -13.51
CA PHE A 37 -4.87 0.53 -12.37
C PHE A 37 -6.23 0.23 -11.74
N ILE A 38 -6.29 0.12 -10.41
CA ILE A 38 -7.53 0.00 -9.64
C ILE A 38 -7.79 1.31 -8.89
N PRO A 39 -8.81 2.13 -9.31
CA PRO A 39 -9.11 3.45 -8.74
C PRO A 39 -10.05 3.40 -7.52
N TYR A 40 -10.48 2.25 -7.06
CA TYR A 40 -11.67 2.04 -6.21
C TYR A 40 -11.61 2.68 -4.82
N ALA A 41 -10.49 3.25 -4.42
CA ALA A 41 -10.37 4.00 -3.15
C ALA A 41 -10.99 5.41 -3.22
N ILE A 42 -11.26 5.95 -4.41
CA ILE A 42 -11.80 7.30 -4.64
C ILE A 42 -13.19 7.19 -5.33
N HIS A 43 -13.99 8.24 -5.28
CA HIS A 43 -15.33 8.24 -5.85
C HIS A 43 -15.32 8.55 -7.36
N ASP A 44 -14.53 9.53 -7.76
CA ASP A 44 -14.36 9.94 -9.15
C ASP A 44 -13.23 9.15 -9.80
N TYR A 45 -13.59 8.02 -10.44
CA TYR A 45 -12.63 7.13 -11.08
C TYR A 45 -11.96 7.76 -12.29
N ASP A 46 -12.71 8.58 -13.05
CA ASP A 46 -12.23 9.21 -14.27
C ASP A 46 -11.14 10.23 -13.97
N ALA A 47 -11.39 11.14 -13.03
CA ALA A 47 -10.40 12.11 -12.60
C ALA A 47 -9.17 11.45 -11.97
N TYR A 48 -9.36 10.32 -11.27
CA TYR A 48 -8.23 9.59 -10.70
C TYR A 48 -7.40 8.86 -11.77
N GLU A 49 -8.07 8.27 -12.77
CA GLU A 49 -7.38 7.68 -13.93
C GLU A 49 -6.53 8.73 -14.64
N GLU A 50 -7.07 9.89 -14.97
CA GLU A 50 -6.33 10.99 -15.62
C GLU A 50 -5.06 11.35 -14.85
N LYS A 51 -5.15 11.50 -13.53
CA LYS A 51 -4.01 11.80 -12.66
C LYS A 51 -2.95 10.70 -12.71
N VAL A 52 -3.35 9.44 -12.66
CA VAL A 52 -2.45 8.27 -12.67
C VAL A 52 -1.82 8.08 -14.04
N VAL A 53 -2.61 8.18 -15.11
CA VAL A 53 -2.13 8.10 -16.50
C VAL A 53 -1.08 9.19 -16.77
N SER A 54 -1.34 10.43 -16.33
CA SER A 54 -0.38 11.52 -16.44
C SER A 54 0.92 11.22 -15.66
N GLY A 55 0.82 10.73 -14.43
CA GLY A 55 1.98 10.38 -13.61
C GLY A 55 2.84 9.29 -14.23
N TYR A 56 2.24 8.16 -14.57
CA TYR A 56 2.94 7.02 -15.19
C TYR A 56 3.37 7.27 -16.63
N GLY A 57 2.59 8.07 -17.40
CA GLY A 57 2.95 8.46 -18.76
C GLY A 57 4.27 9.21 -18.82
N ASN A 58 4.55 10.07 -17.84
CA ASN A 58 5.85 10.74 -17.68
C ASN A 58 6.99 9.75 -17.40
N PHE A 59 6.67 8.51 -17.03
CA PHE A 59 7.63 7.43 -16.78
C PHE A 59 7.81 6.50 -18.00
N GLY A 60 7.05 6.71 -19.07
CA GLY A 60 7.02 5.82 -20.24
C GLY A 60 6.30 4.49 -19.98
N VAL A 61 5.36 4.48 -19.04
CA VAL A 61 4.51 3.33 -18.68
C VAL A 61 3.08 3.61 -19.11
N ASN A 62 2.47 2.66 -19.82
CA ASN A 62 1.07 2.72 -20.23
C ASN A 62 0.17 2.21 -19.10
N VAL A 63 -0.82 2.99 -18.72
CA VAL A 63 -1.80 2.62 -17.69
C VAL A 63 -3.18 2.49 -18.30
N THR A 64 -3.87 1.39 -17.98
CA THR A 64 -5.29 1.20 -18.26
C THR A 64 -6.03 1.05 -16.94
N SER A 65 -7.23 1.58 -16.84
CA SER A 65 -8.00 1.54 -15.59
C SER A 65 -9.10 0.47 -15.62
N ILE A 66 -9.16 -0.33 -14.55
CA ILE A 66 -10.08 -1.48 -14.44
C ILE A 66 -11.56 -1.08 -14.54
N HIS A 67 -11.93 0.15 -14.18
CA HIS A 67 -13.33 0.60 -14.26
C HIS A 67 -13.83 0.81 -15.71
N ARG A 68 -12.91 0.82 -16.71
CA ARG A 68 -13.23 0.81 -18.14
C ARG A 68 -13.47 -0.59 -18.68
N GLU A 69 -13.08 -1.62 -17.92
CA GLU A 69 -13.16 -3.01 -18.35
C GLU A 69 -14.55 -3.59 -18.06
N LYS A 70 -15.09 -4.36 -19.01
CA LYS A 70 -16.39 -5.02 -18.85
C LYS A 70 -16.35 -6.15 -17.84
N ASP A 71 -15.21 -6.83 -17.75
CA ASP A 71 -14.95 -7.94 -16.83
C ASP A 71 -13.69 -7.62 -16.01
N PRO A 72 -13.85 -7.09 -14.79
CA PRO A 72 -12.73 -6.76 -13.92
C PRO A 72 -11.87 -7.96 -13.52
N VAL A 73 -12.45 -9.14 -13.37
CA VAL A 73 -11.72 -10.37 -13.03
C VAL A 73 -10.81 -10.75 -14.20
N GLN A 74 -11.34 -10.78 -15.41
CA GLN A 74 -10.55 -11.10 -16.61
C GLN A 74 -9.46 -10.04 -16.86
N ALA A 75 -9.72 -8.76 -16.55
CA ALA A 75 -8.73 -7.71 -16.64
C ALA A 75 -7.53 -7.97 -15.72
N VAL A 76 -7.77 -8.36 -14.47
CA VAL A 76 -6.70 -8.74 -13.52
C VAL A 76 -5.97 -10.00 -13.99
N MET A 77 -6.70 -11.01 -14.48
CA MET A 77 -6.09 -12.24 -15.01
C MET A 77 -5.11 -11.97 -16.16
N ASN A 78 -5.38 -10.99 -16.99
CA ASN A 78 -4.57 -10.63 -18.16
C ASN A 78 -3.52 -9.53 -17.87
N ALA A 79 -3.50 -8.96 -16.68
CA ALA A 79 -2.61 -7.85 -16.35
C ALA A 79 -1.13 -8.27 -16.32
N GLU A 80 -0.25 -7.42 -16.86
CA GLU A 80 1.21 -7.59 -16.77
C GLU A 80 1.75 -7.10 -15.42
N ALA A 81 1.15 -6.06 -14.85
CA ALA A 81 1.40 -5.53 -13.50
C ALA A 81 0.14 -4.83 -12.98
N LEU A 82 0.03 -4.72 -11.67
CA LEU A 82 -1.11 -4.10 -10.99
C LEU A 82 -0.66 -2.88 -10.18
N PHE A 83 -1.41 -1.76 -10.29
CA PHE A 83 -1.31 -0.63 -9.39
C PHE A 83 -2.65 -0.40 -8.68
N ILE A 84 -2.65 -0.45 -7.34
CA ILE A 84 -3.79 -0.09 -6.52
C ILE A 84 -3.52 1.26 -5.84
N GLY A 85 -4.35 2.23 -6.17
CA GLY A 85 -4.17 3.60 -5.71
C GLY A 85 -4.65 3.84 -4.28
N GLY A 86 -4.27 5.00 -3.73
CA GLY A 86 -4.71 5.48 -2.43
C GLY A 86 -6.09 6.14 -2.45
N GLY A 87 -6.58 6.48 -1.28
CA GLY A 87 -7.89 7.05 -0.98
C GLY A 87 -8.49 6.33 0.23
N ASN A 88 -9.80 6.17 0.31
CA ASN A 88 -10.44 5.52 1.44
C ASN A 88 -10.34 3.98 1.36
N THR A 89 -9.68 3.40 2.34
CA THR A 89 -9.39 1.95 2.41
C THR A 89 -10.65 1.09 2.52
N PHE A 90 -11.68 1.56 3.25
CA PHE A 90 -12.95 0.83 3.38
C PHE A 90 -13.69 0.76 2.05
N ARG A 91 -13.73 1.90 1.30
CA ARG A 91 -14.32 1.95 -0.05
C ARG A 91 -13.57 1.02 -1.01
N LEU A 92 -12.24 1.04 -0.97
CA LEU A 92 -11.41 0.16 -1.78
C LEU A 92 -11.73 -1.30 -1.51
N LEU A 93 -11.64 -1.74 -0.25
CA LEU A 93 -11.89 -3.12 0.12
C LEU A 93 -13.30 -3.57 -0.23
N ASN A 94 -14.32 -2.74 0.05
CA ASN A 94 -15.71 -3.02 -0.32
C ASN A 94 -15.87 -3.26 -1.83
N SER A 95 -15.18 -2.45 -2.65
CA SER A 95 -15.23 -2.60 -4.10
C SER A 95 -14.47 -3.84 -4.59
N LEU A 96 -13.33 -4.19 -3.96
CA LEU A 96 -12.63 -5.44 -4.26
C LEU A 96 -13.52 -6.67 -3.98
N TYR A 97 -14.26 -6.68 -2.86
CA TYR A 97 -15.26 -7.72 -2.57
C TYR A 97 -16.39 -7.73 -3.61
N LYS A 98 -16.98 -6.57 -3.90
CA LYS A 98 -18.10 -6.43 -4.85
C LYS A 98 -17.77 -6.96 -6.24
N HIS A 99 -16.54 -6.80 -6.68
CA HIS A 99 -16.06 -7.24 -8.00
C HIS A 99 -15.35 -8.61 -7.97
N ASN A 100 -15.36 -9.33 -6.83
CA ASN A 100 -14.73 -10.63 -6.65
C ASN A 100 -13.24 -10.67 -7.02
N LEU A 101 -12.48 -9.61 -6.67
CA LEU A 101 -11.10 -9.43 -7.10
C LEU A 101 -10.06 -9.98 -6.13
N LEU A 102 -10.42 -10.25 -4.86
CA LEU A 102 -9.44 -10.62 -3.84
C LEU A 102 -8.66 -11.88 -4.20
N ASP A 103 -9.35 -12.96 -4.54
CA ASP A 103 -8.72 -14.24 -4.85
C ASP A 103 -7.93 -14.18 -6.14
N THR A 104 -8.48 -13.52 -7.17
CA THR A 104 -7.78 -13.32 -8.45
C THR A 104 -6.48 -12.52 -8.29
N ILE A 105 -6.49 -11.46 -7.48
CA ILE A 105 -5.28 -10.68 -7.20
C ILE A 105 -4.27 -11.52 -6.43
N ARG A 106 -4.70 -12.27 -5.40
CA ARG A 106 -3.81 -13.17 -4.62
C ARG A 106 -3.12 -14.19 -5.52
N GLU A 107 -3.89 -14.86 -6.38
CA GLU A 107 -3.39 -15.85 -7.34
C GLU A 107 -2.35 -15.22 -8.26
N ARG A 108 -2.70 -14.14 -8.97
CA ARG A 108 -1.83 -13.49 -9.94
C ARG A 108 -0.54 -12.94 -9.33
N VAL A 109 -0.63 -12.35 -8.14
CA VAL A 109 0.55 -11.86 -7.41
C VAL A 109 1.41 -13.03 -6.91
N GLY A 110 0.79 -14.12 -6.45
CA GLY A 110 1.47 -15.37 -6.11
C GLY A 110 2.25 -15.95 -7.29
N ASP A 111 1.70 -15.87 -8.49
CA ASP A 111 2.31 -16.31 -9.76
C ASP A 111 3.39 -15.35 -10.27
N GLY A 112 3.58 -14.22 -9.60
CA GLY A 112 4.67 -13.28 -9.91
C GLY A 112 4.27 -12.01 -10.64
N MET A 113 2.98 -11.72 -10.79
CA MET A 113 2.53 -10.41 -11.29
C MET A 113 3.00 -9.31 -10.32
N PRO A 114 3.76 -8.31 -10.78
CA PRO A 114 4.16 -7.18 -9.95
C PRO A 114 2.95 -6.43 -9.39
N TYR A 115 2.96 -6.18 -8.08
CA TYR A 115 1.95 -5.42 -7.37
C TYR A 115 2.54 -4.13 -6.83
N ILE A 116 1.94 -3.00 -7.16
CA ILE A 116 2.26 -1.70 -6.60
C ILE A 116 1.05 -1.22 -5.80
N GLY A 117 1.22 -0.95 -4.51
CA GLY A 117 0.22 -0.35 -3.65
C GLY A 117 0.66 1.04 -3.20
N SER A 118 -0.27 2.00 -3.12
CA SER A 118 -0.01 3.31 -2.52
C SER A 118 -1.08 3.63 -1.47
N SER A 119 -0.66 4.00 -0.25
CA SER A 119 -1.57 4.33 0.86
C SER A 119 -2.61 3.21 1.09
N ALA A 120 -3.89 3.43 0.83
CA ALA A 120 -4.94 2.41 0.91
C ALA A 120 -4.57 1.14 0.12
N GLY A 121 -3.92 1.27 -1.06
CA GLY A 121 -3.41 0.16 -1.85
C GLY A 121 -2.31 -0.64 -1.14
N SER A 122 -1.49 -0.01 -0.30
CA SER A 122 -0.53 -0.71 0.56
C SER A 122 -1.22 -1.39 1.75
N VAL A 123 -2.23 -0.75 2.33
CA VAL A 123 -2.98 -1.31 3.47
C VAL A 123 -3.78 -2.55 3.06
N VAL A 124 -4.42 -2.58 1.88
CA VAL A 124 -5.15 -3.78 1.44
C VAL A 124 -4.23 -4.96 1.06
N ALA A 125 -2.91 -4.76 0.91
CA ALA A 125 -1.95 -5.85 0.76
C ALA A 125 -1.75 -6.67 2.06
N CYS A 126 -2.13 -6.11 3.22
CA CYS A 126 -2.04 -6.71 4.54
C CYS A 126 -3.06 -7.85 4.74
N PRO A 127 -2.99 -8.58 5.87
CA PRO A 127 -4.03 -9.55 6.25
C PRO A 127 -5.40 -8.90 6.44
N THR A 128 -5.45 -7.72 7.04
CA THR A 128 -6.69 -6.96 7.27
C THR A 128 -6.46 -5.46 7.05
N ILE A 129 -7.56 -4.69 6.98
CA ILE A 129 -7.49 -3.23 6.94
C ILE A 129 -7.59 -2.56 8.32
N LYS A 130 -7.49 -3.31 9.41
CA LYS A 130 -7.74 -2.82 10.78
C LYS A 130 -6.80 -1.69 11.23
N THR A 131 -5.63 -1.57 10.60
CA THR A 131 -4.64 -0.52 10.92
C THR A 131 -4.72 0.71 10.01
N THR A 132 -5.78 0.84 9.20
CA THR A 132 -6.00 2.07 8.40
C THR A 132 -6.31 3.27 9.28
N ASN A 133 -5.93 4.46 8.80
CA ASN A 133 -6.29 5.73 9.44
C ASN A 133 -7.61 6.33 8.91
N ASP A 134 -8.23 5.67 7.93
CA ASP A 134 -9.39 6.18 7.23
C ASP A 134 -10.67 6.08 8.06
N MET A 135 -11.63 6.95 7.78
CA MET A 135 -12.98 6.83 8.33
C MET A 135 -13.76 5.72 7.61
N PRO A 136 -14.53 4.90 8.36
CA PRO A 136 -15.36 3.82 7.79
C PRO A 136 -16.62 4.38 7.12
N ILE A 137 -16.46 5.01 5.94
CA ILE A 137 -17.56 5.64 5.19
C ILE A 137 -18.47 4.63 4.48
N VAL A 138 -18.04 3.38 4.36
CA VAL A 138 -18.82 2.23 3.90
C VAL A 138 -18.43 1.02 4.77
N PHE A 139 -19.30 0.01 4.82
CA PHE A 139 -19.07 -1.21 5.58
C PHE A 139 -18.77 -2.38 4.61
N PRO A 140 -17.50 -2.80 4.44
CA PRO A 140 -17.17 -3.96 3.63
C PRO A 140 -17.68 -5.25 4.29
N PRO A 141 -17.90 -6.34 3.54
CA PRO A 141 -18.37 -7.62 4.08
C PRO A 141 -17.47 -8.22 5.17
N SER A 142 -16.16 -7.94 5.10
CA SER A 142 -15.13 -8.29 6.08
C SER A 142 -14.02 -7.25 6.06
N PHE A 143 -13.19 -7.25 7.11
CA PHE A 143 -11.93 -6.51 7.12
C PHE A 143 -10.76 -7.33 6.56
N ASP A 144 -10.98 -8.61 6.23
CA ASP A 144 -9.97 -9.44 5.57
C ASP A 144 -9.61 -8.85 4.21
N ALA A 145 -8.30 -8.76 3.95
CA ALA A 145 -7.77 -8.12 2.77
C ALA A 145 -6.96 -9.11 1.90
N LEU A 146 -5.91 -8.67 1.22
CA LEU A 146 -5.25 -9.51 0.22
C LEU A 146 -4.26 -10.55 0.78
N HIS A 147 -3.81 -10.45 2.03
CA HIS A 147 -2.85 -11.38 2.64
C HIS A 147 -1.55 -11.57 1.82
N LEU A 148 -1.07 -10.53 1.17
CA LEU A 148 0.16 -10.60 0.38
C LEU A 148 1.42 -10.53 1.25
N ILE A 149 1.31 -10.00 2.47
CA ILE A 149 2.36 -9.87 3.48
C ILE A 149 1.86 -10.35 4.84
N PRO A 150 2.73 -10.79 5.77
CA PRO A 150 2.31 -11.36 7.06
C PRO A 150 2.14 -10.33 8.18
N PHE A 151 2.27 -9.04 7.90
CA PHE A 151 2.17 -7.95 8.86
C PHE A 151 1.13 -6.91 8.40
N GLN A 152 0.77 -5.99 9.29
CA GLN A 152 -0.07 -4.84 8.98
C GLN A 152 0.78 -3.62 8.59
N ILE A 153 0.21 -2.72 7.80
CA ILE A 153 0.80 -1.41 7.50
C ILE A 153 -0.13 -0.31 8.02
N ASN A 154 0.41 0.61 8.82
CA ASN A 154 -0.19 1.92 9.06
C ASN A 154 0.52 2.91 8.14
N ALA A 155 -0.08 3.20 6.98
CA ALA A 155 0.43 4.18 6.03
C ALA A 155 0.26 5.62 6.57
N HIS A 156 1.06 6.57 6.07
CA HIS A 156 1.10 7.95 6.58
C HIS A 156 1.39 8.00 8.09
N TYR A 157 2.25 7.10 8.56
CA TYR A 157 2.63 7.11 9.97
C TYR A 157 3.41 8.38 10.30
N ILE A 158 3.04 8.99 11.42
CA ILE A 158 3.72 10.15 11.98
C ILE A 158 3.92 9.95 13.49
N ASP A 159 5.11 10.30 13.97
CA ASP A 159 5.37 10.37 15.40
C ASP A 159 4.78 11.64 16.00
N LYS A 160 4.42 11.55 17.29
CA LYS A 160 4.10 12.73 18.08
C LYS A 160 5.35 13.61 18.20
N LYS A 161 5.24 14.87 17.79
CA LYS A 161 6.38 15.80 17.88
C LYS A 161 6.58 16.29 19.31
N PRO A 162 7.83 16.49 19.77
CA PRO A 162 8.09 17.16 21.04
C PRO A 162 7.39 18.52 21.06
N GLY A 163 6.62 18.78 22.11
CA GLY A 163 5.86 20.03 22.25
C GLY A 163 4.52 20.07 21.54
N ASP A 164 4.07 18.95 20.91
CA ASP A 164 2.71 18.86 20.39
C ASP A 164 1.69 18.97 21.52
N THR A 165 0.80 19.96 21.41
CA THR A 165 -0.26 20.23 22.39
C THR A 165 -1.55 19.46 22.09
N HIS A 166 -1.58 18.67 21.02
CA HIS A 166 -2.75 17.85 20.69
C HIS A 166 -2.97 16.78 21.76
N MET A 167 -4.16 16.81 22.40
CA MET A 167 -4.53 15.91 23.50
C MET A 167 -5.15 14.59 23.03
N GLY A 168 -5.37 14.44 21.73
CA GLY A 168 -5.87 13.19 21.14
C GLY A 168 -4.78 12.11 21.04
N GLU A 169 -5.23 10.89 20.83
CA GLU A 169 -4.35 9.72 20.65
C GLU A 169 -3.36 9.91 19.51
N SER A 170 -2.11 9.57 19.75
CA SER A 170 -1.08 9.46 18.74
C SER A 170 -1.30 8.24 17.84
N ARG A 171 -0.60 8.16 16.71
CA ARG A 171 -0.60 6.94 15.88
C ARG A 171 -0.08 5.73 16.64
N GLU A 172 0.97 5.92 17.43
CA GLU A 172 1.55 4.88 18.28
C GLU A 172 0.54 4.33 19.29
N GLU A 173 -0.15 5.18 20.03
CA GLU A 173 -1.19 4.77 21.00
C GLU A 173 -2.28 3.94 20.32
N ARG A 174 -2.74 4.31 19.12
CA ARG A 174 -3.74 3.53 18.36
C ARG A 174 -3.21 2.16 17.92
N LEU A 175 -1.93 2.05 17.57
CA LEU A 175 -1.31 0.77 17.23
C LEU A 175 -1.09 -0.12 18.45
N LEU A 176 -0.80 0.47 19.64
CA LEU A 176 -0.77 -0.27 20.90
C LEU A 176 -2.17 -0.82 21.25
N GLN A 177 -3.23 -0.03 21.10
CA GLN A 177 -4.61 -0.51 21.24
C GLN A 177 -4.96 -1.63 20.26
N PHE A 178 -4.49 -1.55 19.00
CA PHE A 178 -4.66 -2.66 18.05
C PHE A 178 -4.03 -3.95 18.58
N HIS A 179 -2.88 -3.87 19.25
CA HIS A 179 -2.19 -5.02 19.82
C HIS A 179 -2.82 -5.56 21.13
N GLU A 180 -3.78 -4.86 21.75
CA GLU A 180 -4.58 -5.42 22.85
C GLU A 180 -5.47 -6.59 22.37
N GLU A 181 -5.84 -6.60 21.07
CA GLU A 181 -6.78 -7.55 20.48
C GLU A 181 -6.20 -8.35 19.31
N ASN A 182 -4.95 -8.05 18.88
CA ASN A 182 -4.36 -8.66 17.68
C ASN A 182 -2.84 -8.89 17.86
N ASP A 183 -2.37 -10.08 17.47
CA ASP A 183 -0.96 -10.47 17.57
C ASP A 183 -0.15 -10.16 16.30
N THR A 184 -0.79 -9.66 15.24
CA THR A 184 -0.14 -9.38 13.97
C THR A 184 0.80 -8.18 14.10
N PRO A 185 2.10 -8.30 13.76
CA PRO A 185 3.02 -7.17 13.78
C PRO A 185 2.54 -6.02 12.87
N VAL A 186 2.90 -4.79 13.21
CA VAL A 186 2.53 -3.61 12.43
C VAL A 186 3.76 -2.83 12.02
N ILE A 187 3.81 -2.39 10.77
CA ILE A 187 4.77 -1.41 10.27
C ILE A 187 4.07 -0.05 10.15
N GLY A 188 4.44 0.91 10.98
CA GLY A 188 4.15 2.32 10.78
C GLY A 188 5.09 2.88 9.72
N LEU A 189 4.59 3.11 8.50
CA LEU A 189 5.40 3.59 7.37
C LEU A 189 5.18 5.08 7.15
N SER A 190 6.22 5.88 7.36
CA SER A 190 6.15 7.33 7.21
C SER A 190 5.99 7.76 5.75
N GLU A 191 5.52 8.97 5.53
CA GLU A 191 5.42 9.54 4.19
C GLU A 191 6.78 9.61 3.49
N GLY A 192 6.78 9.33 2.18
CA GLY A 192 7.98 9.20 1.37
C GLY A 192 8.68 7.86 1.48
N GLY A 193 8.27 7.00 2.42
CA GLY A 193 8.78 5.63 2.59
C GLY A 193 8.06 4.60 1.72
N TRP A 194 8.77 3.55 1.37
CA TRP A 194 8.23 2.38 0.67
C TRP A 194 8.92 1.08 1.14
N LEU A 195 8.20 -0.04 0.99
CA LEU A 195 8.71 -1.39 1.21
C LEU A 195 8.70 -2.14 -0.13
N ARG A 196 9.84 -2.69 -0.52
CA ARG A 196 9.99 -3.57 -1.70
C ARG A 196 10.17 -5.00 -1.23
N VAL A 197 9.22 -5.85 -1.58
CA VAL A 197 9.25 -7.28 -1.26
C VAL A 197 9.56 -8.08 -2.52
N ALA A 198 10.50 -9.02 -2.41
CA ALA A 198 10.84 -10.00 -3.43
C ALA A 198 11.01 -11.36 -2.75
N ASP A 199 10.00 -12.21 -2.85
CA ASP A 199 9.88 -13.49 -2.13
C ASP A 199 10.11 -13.32 -0.61
N ASP A 200 11.26 -13.78 -0.11
CA ASP A 200 11.64 -13.78 1.32
C ASP A 200 12.50 -12.58 1.71
N THR A 201 12.69 -11.64 0.81
CA THR A 201 13.46 -10.42 1.08
C THR A 201 12.57 -9.18 1.07
N MET A 202 12.87 -8.25 1.96
CA MET A 202 12.20 -6.95 2.02
C MET A 202 13.20 -5.83 2.31
N GLN A 203 13.09 -4.76 1.54
CA GLN A 203 13.89 -3.55 1.73
C GLN A 203 12.98 -2.36 2.04
N LEU A 204 13.38 -1.58 3.04
CA LEU A 204 12.87 -0.24 3.29
C LEU A 204 13.66 0.75 2.43
N GLY A 205 12.96 1.55 1.65
CA GLY A 205 13.51 2.66 0.90
C GLY A 205 12.65 3.91 1.03
N GLY A 206 13.05 4.99 0.37
CA GLY A 206 12.30 6.24 0.40
C GLY A 206 13.18 7.47 0.37
N VAL A 207 12.55 8.63 0.61
CA VAL A 207 13.25 9.92 0.74
C VAL A 207 14.07 9.95 2.05
N GLU A 208 15.03 10.85 2.16
CA GLU A 208 15.96 10.96 3.30
C GLU A 208 15.27 11.05 4.67
N THR A 209 14.10 11.69 4.72
CA THR A 209 13.31 11.85 5.96
C THR A 209 12.38 10.69 6.24
N ALA A 210 12.31 9.69 5.35
CA ALA A 210 11.46 8.53 5.55
C ALA A 210 11.97 7.62 6.67
N PHE A 211 11.05 6.93 7.33
CA PHE A 211 11.36 5.90 8.33
C PHE A 211 10.22 4.89 8.39
N MET A 212 10.46 3.76 9.00
CA MET A 212 9.43 2.86 9.48
C MET A 212 9.62 2.59 10.96
N LYS A 213 8.52 2.40 11.69
CA LYS A 213 8.50 1.81 13.03
C LYS A 213 7.88 0.42 12.99
N TYR A 214 8.55 -0.54 13.60
CA TYR A 214 8.10 -1.93 13.68
C TYR A 214 7.56 -2.22 15.07
N PHE A 215 6.29 -2.52 15.14
CA PHE A 215 5.55 -2.80 16.36
C PHE A 215 5.28 -4.30 16.47
N ILE A 216 5.67 -4.88 17.60
CA ILE A 216 5.39 -6.27 17.97
C ILE A 216 4.66 -6.24 19.33
N PRO A 217 3.61 -7.06 19.54
CA PRO A 217 2.92 -7.12 20.83
C PRO A 217 3.88 -7.32 21.99
N GLY A 218 3.73 -6.50 23.02
CA GLY A 218 4.53 -6.59 24.27
C GLY A 218 6.01 -6.18 24.14
N LYS A 219 6.42 -5.59 23.01
CA LYS A 219 7.78 -5.08 22.83
C LYS A 219 7.77 -3.58 22.51
N GLU A 220 8.87 -2.91 22.85
CA GLU A 220 9.13 -1.54 22.44
C GLU A 220 9.25 -1.45 20.90
N ALA A 221 8.65 -0.42 20.29
CA ALA A 221 8.71 -0.21 18.87
C ALA A 221 10.13 0.12 18.41
N GLN A 222 10.55 -0.45 17.29
CA GLN A 222 11.89 -0.25 16.72
C GLN A 222 11.81 0.62 15.47
N GLU A 223 12.64 1.66 15.39
CA GLU A 223 12.74 2.55 14.23
C GLU A 223 13.85 2.13 13.28
N TYR A 224 13.54 2.19 11.98
CA TYR A 224 14.48 1.91 10.89
C TYR A 224 14.42 3.03 9.86
N LYS A 225 15.58 3.36 9.25
CA LYS A 225 15.69 4.39 8.21
C LYS A 225 16.19 3.79 6.90
N PRO A 226 15.76 4.33 5.73
CA PRO A 226 16.28 3.89 4.44
C PRO A 226 17.78 4.22 4.26
N PRO A 227 18.53 3.40 3.50
CA PRO A 227 18.15 2.07 3.02
C PRO A 227 18.41 1.00 4.10
N THR A 228 17.45 0.12 4.36
CA THR A 228 17.61 -0.95 5.36
C THR A 228 16.98 -2.24 4.87
N ASP A 229 17.67 -3.37 5.04
CA ASP A 229 17.10 -4.71 4.91
C ASP A 229 16.15 -4.96 6.09
N THR A 230 14.89 -5.22 5.78
CA THR A 230 13.82 -5.44 6.75
C THR A 230 13.15 -6.80 6.57
N SER A 231 13.84 -7.75 5.93
CA SER A 231 13.34 -9.10 5.63
C SER A 231 12.87 -9.86 6.86
N PHE A 232 13.40 -9.54 8.04
CA PHE A 232 12.96 -10.13 9.32
C PHE A 232 11.45 -10.00 9.56
N ALA A 233 10.80 -8.96 9.03
CA ALA A 233 9.37 -8.76 9.22
C ALA A 233 8.50 -9.70 8.36
N LEU A 234 9.07 -10.40 7.38
CA LEU A 234 8.40 -11.42 6.57
C LEU A 234 8.35 -12.79 7.26
N HIS A 235 9.15 -12.98 8.29
CA HIS A 235 9.28 -14.25 9.00
C HIS A 235 8.69 -14.10 10.41
N LYS A 236 7.70 -14.95 10.74
CA LYS A 236 7.12 -15.03 12.09
C LYS A 236 7.95 -15.96 12.97
#